data_877cbffa96edbccb756ea971d383b13e
#
_entry.id   877cbffa96edbccb756ea971d383b13e
#
_cell.length_a   1.000
_cell.length_b   1.000
_cell.length_c   1.000
_cell.angle_alpha   90.00
_cell.angle_beta   90.00
_cell.angle_gamma   90.00
#
_symmetry.space_group_name_H-M   'P 1'
#
loop_
_entity.id
_entity.type
_entity.pdbx_description
1 polymer ?
#
loop_
_entity_poly.entity_id
_entity_poly.type
_entity_poly.pdbx_seq_one_letter_code
_entity_poly.pdbx_strand_id
1 'polypeptide(L)'
;NIFIVKDKKVTTPPVSSGCLDGVMRKKIIESLKQSQILSFEEKNISPFELISSDEIWISNSISGIIPVTEYRKKRFSKMFAQTMVEYFNKKIMEF
;
A
#
# COMPACT_ATOMS: atom_id res chain seq x y z
N ASN A 1 0.73 -6.20 -6.70
CA ASN A 1 1.69 -5.95 -5.62
C ASN A 1 0.96 -5.71 -4.30
N ILE A 2 1.60 -6.05 -3.20
CA ILE A 2 1.02 -5.97 -1.87
C ILE A 2 1.76 -4.93 -1.03
N PHE A 3 1.00 -4.20 -0.22
CA PHE A 3 1.52 -3.25 0.77
C PHE A 3 0.86 -3.54 2.10
N ILE A 4 1.63 -3.47 3.18
CA ILE A 4 1.05 -3.55 4.53
C ILE A 4 1.36 -2.26 5.28
N VAL A 5 0.45 -1.87 6.18
CA VAL A 5 0.62 -0.70 7.04
C VAL A 5 0.61 -1.16 8.48
N LYS A 6 1.63 -0.77 9.24
CA LYS A 6 1.69 -1.01 10.66
C LYS A 6 2.40 0.15 11.33
N ASP A 7 1.80 0.70 12.39
CA ASP A 7 2.37 1.82 13.14
C ASP A 7 2.76 2.99 12.23
N LYS A 8 1.88 3.32 11.27
CA LYS A 8 2.07 4.39 10.30
C LYS A 8 3.27 4.19 9.37
N LYS A 9 3.67 2.93 9.17
CA LYS A 9 4.76 2.56 8.27
C LYS A 9 4.23 1.62 7.21
N VAL A 10 4.47 1.94 5.94
CA VAL A 10 4.07 1.11 4.81
C VAL A 10 5.25 0.25 4.39
N THR A 11 5.02 -1.03 4.23
CA THR A 11 6.03 -1.99 3.80
C THR A 11 5.54 -2.73 2.56
N THR A 12 6.41 -2.92 1.59
CA THR A 12 6.15 -3.73 0.39
C THR A 12 7.37 -4.57 0.06
N PRO A 13 7.18 -5.79 -0.49
CA PRO A 13 8.33 -6.59 -0.91
C PRO A 13 9.10 -5.90 -2.03
N PRO A 14 10.44 -6.07 -2.08
CA PRO A 14 11.22 -5.53 -3.18
C PRO A 14 10.97 -6.29 -4.48
N VAL A 15 11.27 -5.66 -5.62
CA VAL A 15 11.12 -6.29 -6.94
C VAL A 15 11.92 -7.60 -7.01
N SER A 16 13.08 -7.63 -6.37
CA SER A 16 13.95 -8.82 -6.35
C SER A 16 13.31 -10.05 -5.70
N SER A 17 12.20 -9.89 -4.97
CA SER A 17 11.49 -11.00 -4.34
C SER A 17 10.43 -11.63 -5.24
N GLY A 18 10.49 -11.36 -6.55
CA GLY A 18 9.53 -11.91 -7.50
C GLY A 18 8.30 -11.07 -7.73
N CYS A 19 8.21 -9.90 -7.14
CA CYS A 19 7.13 -8.96 -7.41
C CYS A 19 7.28 -8.36 -8.80
N LEU A 20 6.15 -8.14 -9.47
CA LEU A 20 6.16 -7.42 -10.74
C LEU A 20 6.46 -5.95 -10.46
N ASP A 21 7.31 -5.34 -11.30
CA ASP A 21 7.62 -3.93 -11.22
C ASP A 21 6.52 -3.14 -11.94
N GLY A 22 5.37 -3.02 -11.29
CA GLY A 22 4.20 -2.36 -11.87
C GLY A 22 4.26 -0.86 -11.81
N VAL A 23 3.63 -0.21 -12.80
CA VAL A 23 3.52 1.26 -12.84
C VAL A 23 2.80 1.79 -11.60
N MET A 24 1.73 1.13 -11.18
CA MET A 24 0.97 1.56 -10.00
C MET A 24 1.80 1.45 -8.73
N ARG A 25 2.64 0.40 -8.61
CA ARG A 25 3.55 0.25 -7.48
C ARG A 25 4.47 1.47 -7.35
N LYS A 26 5.05 1.89 -8.46
CA LYS A 26 5.94 3.07 -8.47
C LYS A 26 5.20 4.34 -8.06
N LYS A 27 3.99 4.53 -8.57
CA LYS A 27 3.17 5.70 -8.23
C LYS A 27 2.83 5.73 -6.75
N ILE A 28 2.49 4.60 -6.16
CA ILE A 28 2.20 4.51 -4.73
C ILE A 28 3.43 4.87 -3.91
N ILE A 29 4.59 4.31 -4.25
CA ILE A 29 5.84 4.60 -3.55
C ILE A 29 6.20 6.07 -3.62
N GLU A 30 6.11 6.67 -4.81
CA GLU A 30 6.38 8.10 -4.99
C GLU A 30 5.44 8.96 -4.16
N SER A 31 4.15 8.61 -4.15
CA SER A 31 3.15 9.34 -3.38
C SER A 31 3.40 9.24 -1.87
N LEU A 32 3.82 8.07 -1.40
CA LEU A 32 4.17 7.89 0.01
C LEU A 32 5.35 8.76 0.41
N LYS A 33 6.35 8.85 -0.45
CA LYS A 33 7.53 9.68 -0.19
C LYS A 33 7.20 11.17 -0.24
N GLN A 34 6.35 11.59 -1.18
CA GLN A 34 5.97 13.00 -1.33
C GLN A 34 5.02 13.48 -0.25
N SER A 35 4.02 12.67 0.11
CA SER A 35 2.97 13.07 1.05
C SER A 35 3.47 13.17 2.49
N GLN A 36 4.47 12.37 2.85
CA GLN A 36 5.01 12.29 4.21
C GLN A 36 3.96 11.93 5.28
N ILE A 37 2.81 11.41 4.86
CA ILE A 37 1.76 10.97 5.78
C ILE A 37 2.18 9.69 6.50
N LEU A 38 2.85 8.80 5.75
CA LEU A 38 3.31 7.50 6.25
C LEU A 38 4.77 7.31 5.88
N SER A 39 5.52 6.61 6.72
CA SER A 39 6.88 6.20 6.36
C SER A 39 6.82 5.00 5.42
N PHE A 40 7.92 4.71 4.73
CA PHE A 40 7.97 3.65 3.70
C PHE A 40 9.23 2.82 3.84
N GLU A 41 9.09 1.52 3.64
CA GLU A 41 10.21 0.58 3.66
C GLU A 41 9.96 -0.56 2.67
N GLU A 42 11.02 -0.99 1.98
CA GLU A 42 10.98 -2.20 1.16
C GLU A 42 11.65 -3.34 1.91
N LYS A 43 10.91 -4.42 2.15
CA LYS A 43 11.46 -5.66 2.73
C LYS A 43 10.49 -6.79 2.48
N ASN A 44 10.98 -8.03 2.60
CA ASN A 44 10.12 -9.21 2.50
C ASN A 44 9.11 -9.21 3.64
N ILE A 45 7.89 -9.64 3.32
CA ILE A 45 6.78 -9.69 4.26
C ILE A 45 6.48 -11.15 4.60
N SER A 46 6.47 -11.49 5.88
CA SER A 46 6.11 -12.82 6.34
C SER A 46 4.58 -12.93 6.52
N PRO A 47 4.01 -14.16 6.50
CA PRO A 47 2.59 -14.34 6.78
C PRO A 47 2.17 -13.78 8.14
N PHE A 48 3.05 -13.86 9.14
CA PHE A 48 2.78 -13.29 10.46
C PHE A 48 2.62 -11.77 10.39
N GLU A 49 3.47 -11.09 9.60
CA GLU A 49 3.39 -9.65 9.42
C GLU A 49 2.07 -9.24 8.75
N LEU A 50 1.57 -10.05 7.81
CA LEU A 50 0.27 -9.80 7.19
C LEU A 50 -0.84 -9.76 8.24
N ILE A 51 -0.86 -10.76 9.12
CA ILE A 51 -1.90 -10.86 10.14
C ILE A 51 -1.79 -9.76 11.19
N SER A 52 -0.56 -9.35 11.54
CA SER A 52 -0.33 -8.34 12.57
C SER A 52 -0.41 -6.90 12.06
N SER A 53 -0.57 -6.69 10.76
CA SER A 53 -0.65 -5.35 10.19
C SER A 53 -1.98 -4.66 10.49
N ASP A 54 -1.99 -3.33 10.43
CA ASP A 54 -3.21 -2.53 10.62
C ASP A 54 -4.03 -2.46 9.34
N GLU A 55 -3.36 -2.39 8.19
CA GLU A 55 -4.00 -2.37 6.88
C GLU A 55 -3.21 -3.22 5.90
N ILE A 56 -3.91 -3.75 4.91
CA ILE A 56 -3.30 -4.44 3.77
C ILE A 56 -3.87 -3.82 2.50
N TRP A 57 -2.99 -3.44 1.57
CA TRP A 57 -3.41 -2.90 0.27
C TRP A 57 -2.89 -3.77 -0.85
N ILE A 58 -3.67 -3.87 -1.91
CA ILE A 58 -3.24 -4.51 -3.16
C ILE A 58 -3.22 -3.43 -4.22
N SER A 59 -2.13 -3.34 -4.98
CA SER A 59 -2.05 -2.40 -6.10
C SER A 59 -2.52 -3.06 -7.40
N ASN A 60 -3.27 -2.30 -8.20
CA ASN A 60 -3.82 -2.76 -9.46
C ASN A 60 -3.79 -1.59 -10.44
N SER A 61 -3.34 -1.86 -11.67
CA SER A 61 -3.21 -0.81 -12.69
C SER A 61 -4.54 -0.20 -13.12
N ILE A 62 -5.64 -0.90 -12.91
CA ILE A 62 -6.97 -0.42 -13.28
C ILE A 62 -7.63 0.32 -12.13
N SER A 63 -7.61 -0.27 -10.93
CA SER A 63 -8.34 0.23 -9.77
C SER A 63 -7.47 1.02 -8.80
N GLY A 64 -6.16 1.04 -8.99
CA GLY A 64 -5.23 1.73 -8.09
C GLY A 64 -4.98 0.96 -6.81
N ILE A 65 -5.35 1.53 -5.68
CA ILE A 65 -5.19 0.91 -4.37
C ILE A 65 -6.49 0.22 -3.97
N ILE A 66 -6.42 -1.07 -3.68
CA ILE A 66 -7.56 -1.85 -3.23
C ILE A 66 -7.28 -2.29 -1.78
N PRO A 67 -7.99 -1.75 -0.78
CA PRO A 67 -7.79 -2.19 0.59
C PRO A 67 -8.37 -3.58 0.80
N VAL A 68 -7.64 -4.42 1.53
CA VAL A 68 -8.13 -5.73 1.96
C VAL A 68 -8.90 -5.51 3.26
N THR A 69 -10.17 -5.89 3.28
CA THR A 69 -11.03 -5.65 4.44
C THR A 69 -11.00 -6.80 5.44
N GLU A 70 -10.73 -8.02 4.96
CA GLU A 70 -10.69 -9.19 5.83
C GLU A 70 -9.73 -10.23 5.28
N TYR A 71 -8.96 -10.85 6.19
CA TYR A 71 -8.05 -11.94 5.87
C TYR A 71 -7.95 -12.86 7.10
N ARG A 72 -8.23 -14.15 6.92
CA ARG A 72 -8.21 -15.15 7.99
C ARG A 72 -9.04 -14.71 9.21
N LYS A 73 -10.28 -14.24 8.95
CA LYS A 73 -11.24 -13.80 9.97
C LYS A 73 -10.82 -12.54 10.73
N LYS A 74 -9.70 -11.91 10.36
CA LYS A 74 -9.31 -10.62 10.90
C LYS A 74 -9.77 -9.52 9.97
N ARG A 75 -10.36 -8.47 10.52
CA ARG A 75 -10.75 -7.27 9.78
C ARG A 75 -9.66 -6.23 9.86
N PHE A 76 -9.44 -5.54 8.75
CA PHE A 76 -8.40 -4.51 8.64
C PHE A 76 -9.02 -3.14 8.42
N SER A 77 -8.34 -2.12 8.92
CA SER A 77 -8.70 -0.73 8.64
C SER A 77 -8.45 -0.42 7.17
N LYS A 78 -9.14 0.59 6.64
CA LYS A 78 -8.92 1.12 5.29
C LYS A 78 -8.73 2.64 5.32
N MET A 79 -8.49 3.22 6.49
CA MET A 79 -8.39 4.66 6.67
C MET A 79 -7.24 5.27 5.86
N PHE A 80 -6.04 4.68 5.95
CA PHE A 80 -4.89 5.19 5.20
C PHE A 80 -5.02 4.90 3.71
N ALA A 81 -5.62 3.77 3.34
CA ALA A 81 -5.89 3.47 1.93
C ALA A 81 -6.79 4.55 1.33
N GLN A 82 -7.85 4.93 2.02
CA GLN A 82 -8.75 6.00 1.56
C GLN A 82 -8.02 7.33 1.43
N THR A 83 -7.17 7.67 2.40
CA THR A 83 -6.35 8.88 2.34
C THR A 83 -5.45 8.89 1.12
N MET A 84 -4.80 7.77 0.81
CA MET A 84 -3.93 7.66 -0.35
C MET A 84 -4.70 7.73 -1.66
N VAL A 85 -5.89 7.15 -1.73
CA VAL A 85 -6.73 7.24 -2.92
C VAL A 85 -7.12 8.71 -3.18
N GLU A 86 -7.50 9.43 -2.16
CA GLU A 86 -7.81 10.86 -2.27
C GLU A 86 -6.61 11.66 -2.75
N TYR A 87 -5.42 11.37 -2.23
CA TYR A 87 -4.19 12.01 -2.64
C TYR A 87 -3.91 11.78 -4.12
N PHE A 88 -4.07 10.53 -4.61
CA PHE A 88 -3.91 10.20 -6.01
C PHE A 88 -4.89 10.95 -6.90
N ASN A 89 -6.16 10.97 -6.53
CA ASN A 89 -7.19 11.64 -7.30
C ASN A 89 -6.91 13.13 -7.42
N LYS A 90 -6.46 13.74 -6.33
CA LYS A 90 -6.10 15.15 -6.33
C LYS A 90 -4.91 15.43 -7.26
N LYS A 91 -3.90 14.56 -7.26
CA LYS A 91 -2.73 14.70 -8.15
C LYS A 91 -3.14 14.58 -9.61
N ILE A 92 -4.01 13.64 -9.94
CA ILE A 92 -4.48 13.46 -11.32
C ILE A 92 -5.27 14.68 -11.79
N MET A 93 -6.04 15.30 -10.92
CA MET A 93 -6.86 16.47 -11.28
C MET A 93 -6.06 17.77 -11.36
N GLU A 94 -4.81 17.78 -10.95
CA GLU A 94 -3.92 18.95 -11.05
C GLU A 94 -3.28 19.13 -12.43
N PHE A 95 -3.57 18.22 -13.36
CA PHE A 95 -3.04 18.34 -14.72
C PHE A 95 -3.84 19.32 -15.55
#